data_8846920cb7f838e3b03207666e35a173
#
_entry.id   8846920cb7f838e3b03207666e35a173
#
_cell.length_a   1.000
_cell.length_b   1.000
_cell.length_c   1.000
_cell.angle_alpha   90.00
_cell.angle_beta   90.00
_cell.angle_gamma   90.00
#
_symmetry.space_group_name_H-M   'P 1'
#
loop_
_entity.id
_entity.type
_entity.pdbx_description
1 polymer ?
#
loop_
_entity_poly.entity_id
_entity_poly.type
_entity_poly.pdbx_seq_one_letter_code
_entity_poly.pdbx_strand_id
1 'polypeptide(L)'
;RVRAAWQYRKDTVDTSSCRVIFGESEDPDDAPDHDLAVRRLGFYARNGLRTAGYDTEMFGVHYKTLYLADGPVDEALLMQEHRFVYENTFAADKFHKYVRIPFDAKAAPGPRVPWQQ
;
A
#
# COMPACT_ATOMS: atom_id res chain seq x y z
N ARG A 1 7.23 -2.49 -4.76
CA ARG A 1 6.74 -3.85 -4.53
C ARG A 1 5.24 -3.90 -4.77
N VAL A 2 4.79 -4.84 -5.57
CA VAL A 2 3.39 -5.00 -5.91
C VAL A 2 2.86 -6.30 -5.30
N ARG A 3 1.66 -6.24 -4.74
CA ARG A 3 1.01 -7.40 -4.15
C ARG A 3 -0.40 -7.53 -4.71
N ALA A 4 -0.85 -8.75 -4.88
CA ALA A 4 -2.21 -9.02 -5.31
C ALA A 4 -3.11 -9.13 -4.09
N ALA A 5 -4.23 -8.43 -4.12
CA ALA A 5 -5.18 -8.41 -3.01
C ALA A 5 -6.62 -8.34 -3.53
N TRP A 6 -6.88 -9.04 -4.59
CA TRP A 6 -8.19 -9.03 -5.22
C TRP A 6 -8.83 -10.40 -5.06
N GLN A 7 -10.13 -10.43 -5.20
CA GLN A 7 -10.96 -11.64 -5.14
C GLN A 7 -11.09 -12.31 -3.78
N TYR A 8 -10.38 -11.88 -2.76
CA TYR A 8 -10.49 -12.57 -1.50
C TYR A 8 -11.85 -12.38 -0.82
N ARG A 9 -12.63 -11.39 -1.24
CA ARG A 9 -13.99 -11.21 -0.75
C ARG A 9 -15.03 -11.53 -1.82
N LYS A 10 -14.65 -12.32 -2.74
CA LYS A 10 -15.42 -12.71 -3.90
C LYS A 10 -16.78 -13.29 -3.56
N ASP A 11 -16.84 -14.04 -2.46
CA ASP A 11 -18.07 -14.71 -2.04
C ASP A 11 -19.07 -13.76 -1.41
N THR A 12 -18.64 -12.55 -1.03
CA THR A 12 -19.49 -11.59 -0.33
C THR A 12 -19.81 -10.37 -1.17
N VAL A 13 -19.15 -10.21 -2.31
CA VAL A 13 -19.29 -9.05 -3.18
C VAL A 13 -19.46 -9.54 -4.61
N ASP A 14 -20.29 -8.84 -5.37
CA ASP A 14 -20.35 -9.08 -6.80
C ASP A 14 -19.04 -8.63 -7.42
N THR A 15 -18.20 -9.58 -7.79
CA THR A 15 -16.88 -9.33 -8.32
C THR A 15 -16.83 -9.48 -9.83
N SER A 16 -17.97 -9.60 -10.48
CA SER A 16 -18.00 -9.73 -11.94
C SER A 16 -17.28 -8.57 -12.64
N SER A 17 -17.15 -7.44 -11.97
CA SER A 17 -16.66 -6.21 -12.56
C SER A 17 -15.35 -5.72 -12.01
N CYS A 18 -14.79 -6.31 -10.96
CA CYS A 18 -13.65 -5.67 -10.32
C CYS A 18 -12.57 -6.64 -9.88
N ARG A 19 -11.39 -6.48 -10.45
CA ARG A 19 -10.15 -7.05 -9.95
C ARG A 19 -9.22 -5.93 -9.61
N VAL A 20 -8.59 -6.01 -8.45
CA VAL A 20 -7.65 -5.00 -8.01
C VAL A 20 -6.36 -5.67 -7.57
N ILE A 21 -5.28 -5.18 -8.11
CA ILE A 21 -3.93 -5.50 -7.65
C ILE A 21 -3.41 -4.23 -6.99
N PHE A 22 -2.91 -4.35 -5.78
CA PHE A 22 -2.33 -3.19 -5.13
C PHE A 22 -0.91 -3.48 -4.68
N GLY A 23 -0.17 -2.40 -4.42
CA GLY A 23 1.17 -2.50 -3.92
C GLY A 23 1.65 -1.18 -3.35
N GLU A 24 2.90 -1.15 -2.99
CA GLU A 24 3.53 0.04 -2.43
C GLU A 24 4.85 0.31 -3.13
N SER A 25 5.17 1.60 -3.27
CA SER A 25 6.48 2.04 -3.72
C SER A 25 6.92 3.18 -2.83
N GLU A 26 8.20 3.22 -2.46
CA GLU A 26 8.69 4.24 -1.53
C GLU A 26 8.34 5.64 -2.02
N ASP A 27 7.90 6.49 -1.08
CA ASP A 27 7.68 7.90 -1.37
C ASP A 27 9.04 8.56 -1.63
N PRO A 28 9.22 9.20 -2.80
CA PRO A 28 10.51 9.81 -3.13
C PRO A 28 10.99 10.84 -2.12
N ASP A 29 10.08 11.55 -1.47
CA ASP A 29 10.43 12.60 -0.52
C ASP A 29 11.10 12.04 0.74
N ASP A 30 10.79 10.79 1.08
CA ASP A 30 11.32 10.15 2.28
C ASP A 30 12.26 8.97 1.97
N ALA A 31 12.49 8.68 0.70
CA ALA A 31 13.31 7.55 0.31
C ALA A 31 14.79 7.88 0.42
N PRO A 32 15.64 6.92 0.84
CA PRO A 32 17.09 7.11 0.85
C PRO A 32 17.66 7.44 -0.54
N ASP A 33 17.08 6.86 -1.58
CA ASP A 33 17.45 7.13 -2.96
C ASP A 33 16.24 7.74 -3.68
N HIS A 34 16.19 9.06 -3.67
CA HIS A 34 15.09 9.82 -4.26
C HIS A 34 14.94 9.51 -5.76
N ASP A 35 16.03 9.50 -6.50
CA ASP A 35 15.96 9.32 -7.96
C ASP A 35 15.47 7.92 -8.32
N LEU A 36 15.90 6.91 -7.58
CA LEU A 36 15.42 5.55 -7.80
C LEU A 36 13.93 5.45 -7.48
N ALA A 37 13.47 6.07 -6.41
CA ALA A 37 12.06 6.05 -6.03
C ALA A 37 11.21 6.73 -7.11
N VAL A 38 11.66 7.87 -7.65
CA VAL A 38 10.97 8.55 -8.75
C VAL A 38 10.89 7.64 -9.98
N ARG A 39 11.98 6.98 -10.32
CA ARG A 39 12.00 6.09 -11.49
C ARG A 39 11.05 4.92 -11.32
N ARG A 40 10.96 4.35 -10.12
CA ARG A 40 10.04 3.24 -9.83
C ARG A 40 8.58 3.69 -9.98
N LEU A 41 8.23 4.83 -9.42
CA LEU A 41 6.88 5.36 -9.58
C LEU A 41 6.54 5.60 -11.05
N GLY A 42 7.49 6.18 -11.81
CA GLY A 42 7.30 6.40 -13.23
C GLY A 42 7.10 5.09 -14.00
N PHE A 43 7.87 4.07 -13.67
CA PHE A 43 7.73 2.75 -14.26
C PHE A 43 6.32 2.18 -14.02
N TYR A 44 5.86 2.22 -12.77
CA TYR A 44 4.53 1.70 -12.44
C TYR A 44 3.44 2.50 -13.14
N ALA A 45 3.56 3.82 -13.19
CA ALA A 45 2.58 4.66 -13.88
C ALA A 45 2.50 4.32 -15.36
N ARG A 46 3.65 4.10 -16.02
CA ARG A 46 3.68 3.71 -17.43
C ARG A 46 3.07 2.34 -17.66
N ASN A 47 3.00 1.51 -16.64
CA ASN A 47 2.37 0.20 -16.72
C ASN A 47 0.92 0.20 -16.21
N GLY A 48 0.32 1.37 -16.10
CA GLY A 48 -1.10 1.50 -15.83
C GLY A 48 -1.49 1.56 -14.37
N LEU A 49 -0.54 1.52 -13.44
CA LEU A 49 -0.87 1.63 -12.02
C LEU A 49 -1.24 3.07 -11.68
N ARG A 50 -2.25 3.21 -10.84
CA ARG A 50 -2.71 4.50 -10.34
C ARG A 50 -2.23 4.69 -8.92
N THR A 51 -2.02 5.95 -8.53
CA THR A 51 -1.67 6.28 -7.15
C THR A 51 -2.94 6.56 -6.37
N ALA A 52 -3.14 5.84 -5.28
CA ALA A 52 -4.28 6.09 -4.39
C ALA A 52 -4.10 7.39 -3.62
N GLY A 53 -5.20 7.91 -3.10
CA GLY A 53 -5.20 9.14 -2.33
C GLY A 53 -4.74 8.99 -0.89
N TYR A 54 -4.22 7.84 -0.51
CA TYR A 54 -3.66 7.61 0.82
C TYR A 54 -2.31 6.92 0.72
N ASP A 55 -1.46 7.17 1.70
CA ASP A 55 -0.14 6.57 1.78
C ASP A 55 -0.11 5.47 2.84
N THR A 56 0.96 4.69 2.83
CA THR A 56 1.15 3.56 3.74
C THR A 56 2.50 3.70 4.43
N GLU A 57 2.57 3.36 5.71
CA GLU A 57 3.84 3.22 6.41
C GLU A 57 3.96 1.80 6.93
N MET A 58 5.11 1.18 6.68
CA MET A 58 5.41 -0.15 7.20
C MET A 58 6.86 -0.19 7.65
N PHE A 59 7.05 -0.63 8.90
CA PHE A 59 8.38 -0.78 9.49
C PHE A 59 9.22 0.50 9.37
N GLY A 60 8.57 1.65 9.53
CA GLY A 60 9.21 2.95 9.49
C GLY A 60 9.48 3.49 8.09
N VAL A 61 9.03 2.82 7.05
CA VAL A 61 9.20 3.27 5.67
C VAL A 61 7.89 3.80 5.12
N HIS A 62 7.95 4.98 4.52
CA HIS A 62 6.80 5.64 3.92
C HIS A 62 6.66 5.22 2.46
N TYR A 63 5.48 4.74 2.10
CA TYR A 63 5.17 4.27 0.76
C TYR A 63 3.98 5.00 0.17
N LYS A 64 4.02 5.21 -1.14
CA LYS A 64 2.83 5.51 -1.92
C LYS A 64 2.05 4.22 -2.15
N THR A 65 0.74 4.29 -2.04
CA THR A 65 -0.12 3.15 -2.37
C THR A 65 -0.48 3.21 -3.84
N LEU A 66 -0.25 2.11 -4.53
CA LEU A 66 -0.51 1.98 -5.96
C LEU A 66 -1.54 0.89 -6.19
N TYR A 67 -2.32 1.01 -7.27
CA TYR A 67 -3.24 -0.05 -7.62
C TYR A 67 -3.45 -0.12 -9.13
N LEU A 68 -3.80 -1.31 -9.57
CA LEU A 68 -4.23 -1.60 -10.93
C LEU A 68 -5.60 -2.21 -10.88
N ALA A 69 -6.54 -1.69 -11.66
CA ALA A 69 -7.92 -2.16 -11.65
C ALA A 69 -8.53 -2.08 -13.04
N ASP A 70 -9.55 -2.91 -13.26
CA ASP A 70 -10.26 -2.98 -14.55
C ASP A 70 -11.22 -1.81 -14.75
N GLY A 71 -11.51 -1.06 -13.72
CA GLY A 71 -12.49 0.03 -13.80
C GLY A 71 -12.37 0.97 -12.60
N PRO A 72 -13.42 1.75 -12.35
CA PRO A 72 -13.42 2.66 -11.20
C PRO A 72 -13.25 1.90 -9.89
N VAL A 73 -12.54 2.50 -8.94
CA VAL A 73 -12.27 1.90 -7.64
C VAL A 73 -12.70 2.86 -6.55
N ASP A 74 -13.45 2.32 -5.59
CA ASP A 74 -13.72 3.04 -4.35
C ASP A 74 -12.47 2.94 -3.47
N GLU A 75 -11.75 4.05 -3.32
CA GLU A 75 -10.50 4.05 -2.57
C GLU A 75 -10.70 3.80 -1.08
N ALA A 76 -11.86 4.12 -0.53
CA ALA A 76 -12.15 3.78 0.86
C ALA A 76 -12.22 2.27 1.03
N LEU A 77 -12.84 1.59 0.09
CA LEU A 77 -12.89 0.14 0.09
C LEU A 77 -11.50 -0.45 -0.16
N LEU A 78 -10.75 0.12 -1.09
CA LEU A 78 -9.37 -0.31 -1.35
C LEU A 78 -8.53 -0.23 -0.08
N MET A 79 -8.61 0.86 0.66
CA MET A 79 -7.87 1.04 1.90
C MET A 79 -8.28 -0.01 2.93
N GLN A 80 -9.57 -0.27 3.06
CA GLN A 80 -10.08 -1.27 3.97
C GLN A 80 -9.54 -2.67 3.65
N GLU A 81 -9.54 -3.03 2.37
CA GLU A 81 -9.03 -4.31 1.90
C GLU A 81 -7.52 -4.40 2.07
N HIS A 82 -6.83 -3.31 1.81
CA HIS A 82 -5.38 -3.21 2.00
C HIS A 82 -5.00 -3.50 3.46
N ARG A 83 -5.70 -2.87 4.40
CA ARG A 83 -5.52 -3.14 5.82
C ARG A 83 -5.81 -4.60 6.14
N PHE A 84 -6.89 -5.14 5.61
CA PHE A 84 -7.30 -6.51 5.88
C PHE A 84 -6.20 -7.51 5.49
N VAL A 85 -5.58 -7.32 4.33
CA VAL A 85 -4.52 -8.22 3.87
C VAL A 85 -3.37 -8.23 4.87
N TYR A 86 -2.93 -7.07 5.34
CA TYR A 86 -1.81 -7.00 6.27
C TYR A 86 -2.19 -7.43 7.67
N GLU A 87 -3.43 -7.19 8.11
CA GLU A 87 -3.90 -7.73 9.38
C GLU A 87 -3.84 -9.25 9.41
N ASN A 88 -4.01 -9.89 8.26
CA ASN A 88 -3.97 -11.34 8.14
C ASN A 88 -2.60 -11.89 7.73
N THR A 89 -1.66 -11.02 7.40
CA THR A 89 -0.30 -11.40 7.01
C THR A 89 0.64 -11.36 8.21
N PHE A 90 0.50 -10.36 9.07
CA PHE A 90 1.36 -10.17 10.22
C PHE A 90 0.65 -10.58 11.50
N ALA A 91 1.42 -10.99 12.51
CA ALA A 91 0.88 -11.17 13.84
C ALA A 91 0.28 -9.85 14.34
N ALA A 92 -0.78 -9.93 15.15
CA ALA A 92 -1.55 -8.74 15.55
C ALA A 92 -0.68 -7.67 16.21
N ASP A 93 0.24 -8.07 17.08
CA ASP A 93 1.14 -7.12 17.75
C ASP A 93 2.07 -6.42 16.75
N LYS A 94 2.55 -7.14 15.74
CA LYS A 94 3.40 -6.56 14.70
C LYS A 94 2.63 -5.63 13.77
N PHE A 95 1.41 -6.02 13.41
CA PHE A 95 0.57 -5.17 12.59
C PHE A 95 0.32 -3.83 13.28
N HIS A 96 -0.13 -3.86 14.52
CA HIS A 96 -0.45 -2.64 15.26
C HIS A 96 0.78 -1.77 15.52
N LYS A 97 1.94 -2.38 15.67
CA LYS A 97 3.16 -1.64 15.98
C LYS A 97 3.83 -1.05 14.73
N TYR A 98 3.84 -1.78 13.62
CA TYR A 98 4.69 -1.45 12.48
C TYR A 98 3.94 -1.04 11.22
N VAL A 99 2.62 -1.22 11.16
CA VAL A 99 1.86 -0.95 9.95
C VAL A 99 0.87 0.18 10.19
N ARG A 100 0.91 1.20 9.34
CA ARG A 100 -0.03 2.33 9.38
C ARG A 100 -0.66 2.49 8.01
N ILE A 101 -1.94 2.22 7.93
CA ILE A 101 -2.75 2.37 6.73
C ILE A 101 -4.06 3.03 7.15
N PRO A 102 -4.32 4.28 6.80
CA PRO A 102 -3.44 5.19 6.04
C PRO A 102 -2.32 5.77 6.90
N PHE A 103 -1.24 6.19 6.23
CA PHE A 103 -0.15 6.89 6.90
C PHE A 103 -0.59 8.32 7.25
N ASP A 104 -0.32 8.74 8.48
CA ASP A 104 -0.55 10.09 8.93
C ASP A 104 0.80 10.77 9.18
N ALA A 105 1.14 11.71 8.30
CA ALA A 105 2.41 12.42 8.40
C ALA A 105 2.51 13.29 9.65
N LYS A 106 1.40 13.58 10.31
CA LYS A 106 1.39 14.36 11.55
C LYS A 106 1.61 13.52 12.79
N ALA A 107 1.47 12.20 12.67
CA ALA A 107 1.71 11.28 13.77
C ALA A 107 3.22 11.07 13.94
N ALA A 108 3.61 10.61 15.12
CA ALA A 108 5.00 10.24 15.35
C ALA A 108 5.41 9.11 14.39
N PRO A 109 6.66 9.11 13.92
CA PRO A 109 7.13 8.04 13.05
C PRO A 109 6.98 6.67 13.70
N GLY A 110 6.69 5.67 12.89
CA GLY A 110 6.63 4.30 13.37
C GLY A 110 8.02 3.77 13.73
N PRO A 111 8.07 2.76 14.59
CA PRO A 111 9.35 2.16 14.96
C PRO A 111 9.97 1.42 13.77
N ARG A 112 11.29 1.48 13.71
CA ARG A 112 12.05 0.73 12.71
C ARG A 112 12.56 -0.55 13.34
N VAL A 113 12.67 -1.59 12.52
CA VAL A 113 13.33 -2.81 12.94
C VAL A 113 14.86 -2.59 12.94
N PRO A 114 15.63 -3.36 13.73
CA PRO A 114 17.06 -3.08 13.89
C PRO A 114 17.88 -3.02 12.60
N TRP A 115 17.55 -3.82 11.61
CA TRP A 115 18.30 -3.84 10.37
C TRP A 115 18.02 -2.65 9.44
N GLN A 116 17.07 -1.79 9.80
CA GLN A 116 16.74 -0.59 9.03
C GLN A 116 17.38 0.69 9.59
N GLN A 117 18.02 0.57 10.71
CA GLN A 117 18.63 1.72 11.37
C GLN A 117 20.02 2.01 10.87
#